data_b7494d61bde3b141628355161f0ccf95
#
_entry.id   b7494d61bde3b141628355161f0ccf95
#
_cell.length_a   1.000
_cell.length_b   1.000
_cell.length_c   1.000
_cell.angle_alpha   90.00
_cell.angle_beta   90.00
_cell.angle_gamma   90.00
#
_symmetry.space_group_name_H-M   'P 1'
#
loop_
_entity.id
_entity.type
_entity.pdbx_description
1 polymer ?
#
loop_
_entity_poly.entity_id
_entity_poly.type
_entity_poly.pdbx_seq_one_letter_code
_entity_poly.pdbx_strand_id
1 'polypeptide(L)'
;MRISVGADHFDAGRSVSRLNGDVSATRRYLVLHGLENHRPQGHWEWWLVDQLRRQGELVLYPQMPNADTPQLEEWLDLLVAEWAQMGEGERIVVAHSMGCVLWYEASARHAVAPPADRVLLVSPPGPSFIRTPIVASFFSGPWKAAPLHASSRHPTRLVASEADPYCIDGPAAAVYGEPLGLDAETIMGAGHITIDDGYGPWPEVLAWCLDPSTRFGRDASLQ
;
A
#
# COMPACT_ATOMS: atom_id res chain seq x y z
N MET A 1 72.02 14.84 0.36
CA MET A 1 71.07 14.72 1.46
C MET A 1 69.94 13.84 0.94
N ARG A 2 69.94 12.54 1.26
CA ARG A 2 68.93 11.55 0.80
C ARG A 2 67.95 11.37 1.93
N ILE A 3 66.68 11.61 1.69
CA ILE A 3 65.62 11.33 2.63
C ILE A 3 65.02 9.94 2.26
N SER A 4 65.16 9.01 3.19
CA SER A 4 64.58 7.66 3.12
C SER A 4 63.13 7.75 3.59
N VAL A 5 62.17 7.28 2.77
CA VAL A 5 60.78 7.14 3.17
C VAL A 5 60.57 5.64 3.48
N GLY A 6 60.27 5.38 4.77
CA GLY A 6 59.95 4.04 5.24
C GLY A 6 58.56 3.60 4.73
N ALA A 7 58.46 2.35 4.27
CA ALA A 7 57.25 1.69 3.88
C ALA A 7 56.60 1.06 5.11
N ASP A 8 55.49 1.58 5.56
CA ASP A 8 54.65 0.95 6.57
C ASP A 8 53.83 -0.18 5.92
N HIS A 9 54.03 -1.39 6.44
CA HIS A 9 53.26 -2.58 6.13
C HIS A 9 51.84 -2.43 6.71
N PHE A 10 50.85 -2.29 5.83
CA PHE A 10 49.43 -2.51 6.21
C PHE A 10 49.18 -3.99 6.33
N ASP A 11 48.96 -4.45 7.54
CA ASP A 11 48.52 -5.80 7.88
C ASP A 11 47.03 -6.00 7.46
N ALA A 12 46.81 -6.76 6.37
CA ALA A 12 45.49 -7.08 5.81
C ALA A 12 44.98 -8.39 6.42
N GLY A 13 44.74 -8.41 7.73
CA GLY A 13 44.30 -9.59 8.45
C GLY A 13 43.15 -9.39 9.43
N ARG A 14 42.10 -8.60 9.07
CA ARG A 14 40.83 -8.65 9.79
C ARG A 14 39.79 -9.41 9.00
N SER A 15 39.68 -10.70 9.34
CA SER A 15 38.54 -11.53 9.00
C SER A 15 37.27 -10.84 9.48
N VAL A 16 36.46 -10.35 8.57
CA VAL A 16 35.09 -9.91 8.84
C VAL A 16 34.27 -11.19 9.03
N SER A 17 34.11 -11.60 10.29
CA SER A 17 33.11 -12.62 10.64
C SER A 17 31.76 -12.09 10.18
N ARG A 18 31.23 -12.71 9.13
CA ARG A 18 29.81 -12.53 8.73
C ARG A 18 28.98 -13.00 9.93
N LEU A 19 28.35 -12.05 10.59
CA LEU A 19 27.26 -12.34 11.51
C LEU A 19 26.16 -12.97 10.64
N ASN A 20 26.04 -14.30 10.69
CA ASN A 20 24.85 -15.02 10.24
C ASN A 20 23.73 -14.73 11.26
N GLY A 21 23.26 -13.50 11.30
CA GLY A 21 21.94 -13.16 11.78
C GLY A 21 20.96 -13.57 10.71
N ASP A 22 19.94 -14.28 11.09
CA ASP A 22 18.78 -14.59 10.28
C ASP A 22 18.31 -13.26 9.62
N VAL A 23 18.56 -13.09 8.32
CA VAL A 23 18.14 -11.91 7.59
C VAL A 23 16.64 -12.11 7.37
N SER A 24 15.84 -11.72 8.37
CA SER A 24 14.41 -11.52 8.16
C SER A 24 14.27 -10.74 6.85
N ALA A 25 13.53 -11.30 5.89
CA ALA A 25 13.35 -10.69 4.59
C ALA A 25 12.92 -9.23 4.80
N THR A 26 13.70 -8.28 4.29
CA THR A 26 13.44 -6.85 4.50
C THR A 26 12.08 -6.53 3.88
N ARG A 27 11.15 -6.03 4.68
CA ARG A 27 9.84 -5.62 4.20
C ARG A 27 9.93 -4.26 3.52
N ARG A 28 9.16 -4.10 2.46
CA ARG A 28 9.10 -2.90 1.64
C ARG A 28 7.66 -2.55 1.36
N TYR A 29 7.29 -1.34 1.70
CA TYR A 29 5.91 -0.89 1.64
C TYR A 29 5.73 0.15 0.56
N LEU A 30 4.63 0.04 -0.19
CA LEU A 30 4.11 1.09 -1.06
C LEU A 30 2.72 1.47 -0.55
N VAL A 31 2.55 2.72 -0.13
CA VAL A 31 1.27 3.26 0.32
C VAL A 31 0.74 4.18 -0.77
N LEU A 32 -0.49 3.91 -1.23
CA LEU A 32 -1.16 4.60 -2.32
C LEU A 32 -2.40 5.31 -1.79
N HIS A 33 -2.36 6.65 -1.77
CA HIS A 33 -3.47 7.47 -1.29
C HIS A 33 -4.57 7.67 -2.35
N GLY A 34 -5.72 8.23 -1.92
CA GLY A 34 -6.87 8.53 -2.76
C GLY A 34 -6.92 9.95 -3.32
N LEU A 35 -8.11 10.29 -3.88
CA LEU A 35 -8.47 11.63 -4.37
C LEU A 35 -8.33 12.66 -3.25
N GLU A 36 -7.94 13.89 -3.60
CA GLU A 36 -7.82 15.05 -2.69
C GLU A 36 -6.91 14.83 -1.47
N ASN A 37 -6.20 13.72 -1.43
CA ASN A 37 -5.32 13.42 -0.31
C ASN A 37 -3.92 14.02 -0.53
N HIS A 38 -3.61 15.08 0.22
CA HIS A 38 -2.31 15.75 0.25
C HIS A 38 -1.43 15.24 1.40
N ARG A 39 -1.62 14.02 1.84
CA ARG A 39 -0.89 13.33 2.92
C ARG A 39 -0.88 14.11 4.23
N PRO A 40 -2.06 14.52 4.76
CA PRO A 40 -2.12 15.27 6.00
C PRO A 40 -1.66 14.42 7.19
N GLN A 41 -0.93 15.02 8.13
CA GLN A 41 -0.37 14.33 9.29
C GLN A 41 -1.41 13.61 10.16
N GLY A 42 -2.65 14.08 10.17
CA GLY A 42 -3.74 13.46 10.93
C GLY A 42 -4.32 12.21 10.29
N HIS A 43 -3.98 11.90 9.04
CA HIS A 43 -4.53 10.74 8.32
C HIS A 43 -3.83 9.44 8.74
N TRP A 44 -4.56 8.33 8.79
CA TRP A 44 -4.02 7.03 9.18
C TRP A 44 -2.88 6.56 8.26
N GLU A 45 -2.90 6.87 6.96
CA GLU A 45 -1.81 6.53 6.04
C GLU A 45 -0.51 7.23 6.44
N TRP A 46 -0.57 8.53 6.76
CA TRP A 46 0.58 9.27 7.24
C TRP A 46 1.13 8.68 8.55
N TRP A 47 0.22 8.38 9.50
CA TRP A 47 0.57 7.75 10.76
C TRP A 47 1.20 6.36 10.54
N LEU A 48 0.61 5.51 9.67
CA LEU A 48 1.16 4.19 9.32
C LEU A 48 2.59 4.30 8.79
N VAL A 49 2.81 5.20 7.83
CA VAL A 49 4.13 5.44 7.23
C VAL A 49 5.15 5.88 8.29
N ASP A 50 4.77 6.78 9.21
CA ASP A 50 5.63 7.20 10.32
C ASP A 50 5.98 6.02 11.24
N GLN A 51 4.99 5.18 11.60
CA GLN A 51 5.21 4.02 12.46
C GLN A 51 6.12 2.97 11.81
N LEU A 52 5.91 2.64 10.54
CA LEU A 52 6.74 1.69 9.80
C LEU A 52 8.19 2.20 9.68
N ARG A 53 8.38 3.48 9.34
CA ARG A 53 9.71 4.09 9.24
C ARG A 53 10.44 4.12 10.58
N ARG A 54 9.74 4.34 11.70
CA ARG A 54 10.32 4.26 13.06
C ARG A 54 10.79 2.84 13.41
N GLN A 55 10.20 1.82 12.80
CA GLN A 55 10.63 0.43 12.94
C GLN A 55 11.74 0.04 11.97
N GLY A 56 12.25 0.97 11.16
CA GLY A 56 13.32 0.74 10.20
C GLY A 56 12.86 0.14 8.88
N GLU A 57 11.56 0.07 8.63
CA GLU A 57 11.01 -0.44 7.38
C GLU A 57 11.21 0.56 6.23
N LEU A 58 11.40 0.05 5.01
CA LEU A 58 11.44 0.89 3.81
C LEU A 58 10.01 1.17 3.34
N VAL A 59 9.63 2.46 3.31
CA VAL A 59 8.28 2.86 2.93
C VAL A 59 8.32 3.94 1.85
N LEU A 60 7.74 3.63 0.69
CA LEU A 60 7.41 4.57 -0.36
C LEU A 60 5.98 5.07 -0.15
N TYR A 61 5.81 6.38 -0.07
CA TYR A 61 4.51 7.03 0.07
C TYR A 61 4.52 8.28 -0.82
N PRO A 62 4.40 8.08 -2.14
CA PRO A 62 4.45 9.20 -3.09
C PRO A 62 3.25 10.13 -2.93
N GLN A 63 3.44 11.41 -3.22
CA GLN A 63 2.33 12.31 -3.49
C GLN A 63 1.91 12.13 -4.94
N MET A 64 0.70 11.63 -5.16
CA MET A 64 0.16 11.49 -6.51
C MET A 64 -0.02 12.85 -7.17
N PRO A 65 0.35 13.00 -8.46
CA PRO A 65 0.22 14.28 -9.16
C PRO A 65 -1.24 14.70 -9.26
N ASN A 66 -1.48 16.01 -9.16
CA ASN A 66 -2.81 16.60 -9.36
C ASN A 66 -3.92 15.90 -8.58
N ALA A 67 -3.70 15.64 -7.27
CA ALA A 67 -4.58 14.82 -6.44
C ALA A 67 -6.06 15.29 -6.42
N ASP A 68 -6.32 16.56 -6.71
CA ASP A 68 -7.67 17.12 -6.77
C ASP A 68 -8.34 16.94 -8.15
N THR A 69 -7.56 16.70 -9.20
CA THR A 69 -8.03 16.49 -10.58
C THR A 69 -7.18 15.39 -11.26
N PRO A 70 -7.20 14.18 -10.73
CA PRO A 70 -6.23 13.16 -11.10
C PRO A 70 -6.42 12.65 -12.52
N GLN A 71 -5.30 12.28 -13.15
CA GLN A 71 -5.28 11.60 -14.44
C GLN A 71 -4.65 10.23 -14.28
N LEU A 72 -5.30 9.19 -14.76
CA LEU A 72 -4.83 7.80 -14.57
C LEU A 72 -3.41 7.61 -15.07
N GLU A 73 -3.06 8.11 -16.27
CA GLU A 73 -1.74 7.87 -16.85
C GLU A 73 -0.62 8.52 -16.01
N GLU A 74 -0.84 9.73 -15.47
CA GLU A 74 0.13 10.41 -14.59
C GLU A 74 0.36 9.62 -13.29
N TRP A 75 -0.72 9.05 -12.75
CA TRP A 75 -0.63 8.22 -11.54
C TRP A 75 0.03 6.86 -11.80
N LEU A 76 -0.26 6.26 -12.96
CA LEU A 76 0.39 5.00 -13.38
C LEU A 76 1.89 5.18 -13.59
N ASP A 77 2.30 6.26 -14.27
CA ASP A 77 3.72 6.56 -14.51
C ASP A 77 4.48 6.67 -13.20
N LEU A 78 3.91 7.40 -12.20
CA LEU A 78 4.52 7.52 -10.89
C LEU A 78 4.53 6.18 -10.15
N LEU A 79 3.42 5.43 -10.15
CA LEU A 79 3.37 4.12 -9.50
C LEU A 79 4.42 3.18 -10.05
N VAL A 80 4.58 3.11 -11.37
CA VAL A 80 5.59 2.25 -12.03
C VAL A 80 7.00 2.68 -11.65
N ALA A 81 7.27 3.98 -11.60
CA ALA A 81 8.57 4.51 -11.18
C ALA A 81 8.89 4.15 -9.72
N GLU A 82 7.93 4.30 -8.80
CA GLU A 82 8.07 3.91 -7.39
C GLU A 82 8.22 2.38 -7.24
N TRP A 83 7.42 1.60 -8.00
CA TRP A 83 7.52 0.15 -7.99
C TRP A 83 8.90 -0.36 -8.39
N ALA A 84 9.50 0.24 -9.40
CA ALA A 84 10.85 -0.09 -9.86
C ALA A 84 11.92 0.17 -8.76
N GLN A 85 11.66 1.09 -7.84
CA GLN A 85 12.56 1.45 -6.74
C GLN A 85 12.35 0.60 -5.47
N MET A 86 11.29 -0.22 -5.43
CA MET A 86 11.02 -1.09 -4.27
C MET A 86 12.20 -2.03 -3.95
N GLY A 87 12.96 -2.45 -4.98
CA GLY A 87 14.09 -3.36 -4.80
C GLY A 87 13.67 -4.78 -4.41
N GLU A 88 14.59 -5.54 -3.81
CA GLU A 88 14.36 -6.93 -3.37
C GLU A 88 13.85 -6.97 -1.93
N GLY A 89 13.00 -7.94 -1.59
CA GLY A 89 12.39 -8.14 -0.28
C GLY A 89 10.90 -8.46 -0.38
N GLU A 90 10.23 -8.55 0.76
CA GLU A 90 8.78 -8.71 0.84
C GLU A 90 8.10 -7.39 0.45
N ARG A 91 7.42 -7.37 -0.69
CA ARG A 91 6.71 -6.17 -1.20
C ARG A 91 5.26 -6.17 -0.75
N ILE A 92 4.88 -5.13 -0.02
CA ILE A 92 3.57 -4.99 0.59
C ILE A 92 2.94 -3.68 0.08
N VAL A 93 1.74 -3.79 -0.46
CA VAL A 93 0.96 -2.64 -0.93
C VAL A 93 -0.19 -2.39 0.01
N VAL A 94 -0.35 -1.13 0.41
CA VAL A 94 -1.52 -0.62 1.13
C VAL A 94 -2.11 0.51 0.30
N ALA A 95 -3.31 0.30 -0.22
CA ALA A 95 -3.98 1.27 -1.09
C ALA A 95 -5.30 1.72 -0.49
N HIS A 96 -5.60 3.02 -0.53
CA HIS A 96 -6.83 3.62 -0.04
C HIS A 96 -7.61 4.30 -1.17
N SER A 97 -8.93 4.14 -1.15
CA SER A 97 -9.83 4.88 -2.05
C SER A 97 -9.41 4.76 -3.53
N MET A 98 -9.16 5.87 -4.22
CA MET A 98 -8.68 5.89 -5.61
C MET A 98 -7.30 5.24 -5.79
N GLY A 99 -6.50 5.11 -4.72
CA GLY A 99 -5.29 4.28 -4.73
C GLY A 99 -5.58 2.80 -5.00
N CYS A 100 -6.74 2.28 -4.55
CA CYS A 100 -7.19 0.93 -4.88
C CYS A 100 -7.49 0.79 -6.37
N VAL A 101 -8.12 1.80 -6.97
CA VAL A 101 -8.42 1.83 -8.41
C VAL A 101 -7.13 1.88 -9.21
N LEU A 102 -6.18 2.72 -8.81
CA LEU A 102 -4.85 2.80 -9.41
C LEU A 102 -4.14 1.44 -9.38
N TRP A 103 -4.14 0.75 -8.23
CA TRP A 103 -3.53 -0.58 -8.12
C TRP A 103 -4.19 -1.60 -9.05
N TYR A 104 -5.54 -1.56 -9.15
CA TYR A 104 -6.27 -2.41 -10.08
C TYR A 104 -5.88 -2.13 -11.54
N GLU A 105 -5.85 -0.85 -11.95
CA GLU A 105 -5.50 -0.47 -13.32
C GLU A 105 -4.06 -0.87 -13.68
N ALA A 106 -3.12 -0.67 -12.75
CA ALA A 106 -1.74 -1.13 -12.93
C ALA A 106 -1.65 -2.65 -13.07
N SER A 107 -2.43 -3.39 -12.28
CA SER A 107 -2.51 -4.85 -12.34
C SER A 107 -3.12 -5.33 -13.66
N ALA A 108 -4.20 -4.70 -14.11
CA ALA A 108 -4.90 -5.03 -15.35
C ALA A 108 -4.03 -4.78 -16.60
N ARG A 109 -3.09 -3.84 -16.51
CA ARG A 109 -2.13 -3.52 -17.58
C ARG A 109 -0.81 -4.26 -17.44
N HIS A 110 -0.65 -5.15 -16.46
CA HIS A 110 0.60 -5.82 -16.13
C HIS A 110 1.78 -4.85 -15.91
N ALA A 111 1.47 -3.65 -15.41
CA ALA A 111 2.46 -2.58 -15.21
C ALA A 111 3.34 -2.78 -13.97
N VAL A 112 2.95 -3.68 -13.05
CA VAL A 112 3.69 -4.00 -11.82
C VAL A 112 4.26 -5.41 -11.90
N ALA A 113 5.59 -5.50 -12.00
CA ALA A 113 6.33 -6.76 -12.04
C ALA A 113 7.66 -6.61 -11.29
N PRO A 114 8.08 -7.61 -10.51
CA PRO A 114 7.34 -8.82 -10.11
C PRO A 114 6.11 -8.49 -9.25
N PRO A 115 5.18 -9.44 -9.03
CA PRO A 115 3.99 -9.18 -8.23
C PRO A 115 4.34 -8.82 -6.78
N ALA A 116 3.42 -8.12 -6.10
CA ALA A 116 3.50 -7.89 -4.66
C ALA A 116 3.46 -9.22 -3.90
N ASP A 117 4.02 -9.25 -2.70
CA ASP A 117 3.81 -10.38 -1.81
C ASP A 117 2.44 -10.29 -1.15
N ARG A 118 2.05 -9.08 -0.71
CA ARG A 118 0.75 -8.82 -0.08
C ARG A 118 0.13 -7.53 -0.57
N VAL A 119 -1.20 -7.49 -0.68
CA VAL A 119 -1.97 -6.31 -1.04
C VAL A 119 -3.15 -6.13 -0.10
N LEU A 120 -3.30 -4.94 0.45
CA LEU A 120 -4.46 -4.48 1.20
C LEU A 120 -5.15 -3.35 0.43
N LEU A 121 -6.41 -3.54 0.11
CA LEU A 121 -7.29 -2.54 -0.46
C LEU A 121 -8.20 -2.00 0.65
N VAL A 122 -8.16 -0.71 0.90
CA VAL A 122 -8.95 -0.04 1.94
C VAL A 122 -9.96 0.89 1.28
N SER A 123 -11.24 0.67 1.54
CA SER A 123 -12.35 1.50 1.06
C SER A 123 -12.27 1.85 -0.43
N PRO A 124 -12.20 0.87 -1.35
CA PRO A 124 -12.29 1.18 -2.78
C PRO A 124 -13.63 1.83 -3.10
N PRO A 125 -13.67 2.94 -3.88
CA PRO A 125 -14.92 3.54 -4.28
C PRO A 125 -15.69 2.64 -5.24
N GLY A 126 -17.02 2.74 -5.23
CA GLY A 126 -17.87 1.93 -6.09
C GLY A 126 -17.78 2.32 -7.58
N PRO A 127 -18.21 1.42 -8.49
CA PRO A 127 -18.18 1.67 -9.93
C PRO A 127 -18.93 2.94 -10.36
N SER A 128 -19.99 3.32 -9.66
CA SER A 128 -20.75 4.56 -9.94
C SER A 128 -19.92 5.80 -9.65
N PHE A 129 -19.13 5.81 -8.57
CA PHE A 129 -18.24 6.92 -8.27
C PHE A 129 -17.10 7.02 -9.30
N ILE A 130 -16.49 5.90 -9.68
CA ILE A 130 -15.36 5.88 -10.63
C ILE A 130 -15.77 6.42 -12.02
N ARG A 131 -17.08 6.40 -12.35
CA ARG A 131 -17.61 6.97 -13.60
C ARG A 131 -17.88 8.48 -13.52
N THR A 132 -17.74 9.10 -12.36
CA THR A 132 -17.93 10.56 -12.25
C THR A 132 -16.86 11.31 -13.03
N PRO A 133 -17.15 12.50 -13.58
CA PRO A 133 -16.24 13.22 -14.46
C PRO A 133 -14.85 13.47 -13.88
N ILE A 134 -14.76 13.65 -12.56
CA ILE A 134 -13.50 13.98 -11.88
C ILE A 134 -12.48 12.85 -11.91
N VAL A 135 -12.95 11.59 -11.94
CA VAL A 135 -12.10 10.38 -11.91
C VAL A 135 -12.37 9.45 -13.10
N ALA A 136 -13.13 9.89 -14.10
CA ALA A 136 -13.55 9.03 -15.21
C ALA A 136 -12.38 8.44 -16.02
N SER A 137 -11.20 9.07 -16.01
CA SER A 137 -10.00 8.54 -16.65
C SER A 137 -9.56 7.18 -16.03
N PHE A 138 -9.97 6.90 -14.79
CA PHE A 138 -9.65 5.65 -14.08
C PHE A 138 -10.62 4.50 -14.38
N PHE A 139 -11.68 4.75 -15.17
CA PHE A 139 -12.66 3.71 -15.45
C PHE A 139 -12.35 2.98 -16.76
N SER A 140 -11.70 1.82 -16.69
CA SER A 140 -11.45 0.94 -17.85
C SER A 140 -12.52 -0.17 -18.02
N GLY A 141 -13.48 -0.25 -17.09
CA GLY A 141 -14.52 -1.25 -17.08
C GLY A 141 -14.70 -1.90 -15.71
N PRO A 142 -15.62 -2.89 -15.59
CA PRO A 142 -15.78 -3.63 -14.35
C PRO A 142 -14.50 -4.38 -13.98
N TRP A 143 -14.15 -4.39 -12.70
CA TRP A 143 -13.00 -5.14 -12.20
C TRP A 143 -13.17 -6.65 -12.44
N LYS A 144 -12.05 -7.30 -12.70
CA LYS A 144 -11.96 -8.75 -12.89
C LYS A 144 -11.00 -9.35 -11.86
N ALA A 145 -11.26 -10.58 -11.45
CA ALA A 145 -10.43 -11.27 -10.46
C ALA A 145 -9.00 -11.53 -10.96
N ALA A 146 -8.84 -11.94 -12.22
CA ALA A 146 -7.56 -12.38 -12.76
C ALA A 146 -6.41 -11.35 -12.63
N PRO A 147 -6.58 -10.05 -12.95
CA PRO A 147 -5.51 -9.05 -12.74
C PRO A 147 -5.08 -8.94 -11.27
N LEU A 148 -6.03 -8.89 -10.33
CA LEU A 148 -5.72 -8.78 -8.90
C LEU A 148 -5.00 -10.02 -8.39
N HIS A 149 -5.45 -11.22 -8.76
CA HIS A 149 -4.79 -12.46 -8.38
C HIS A 149 -3.38 -12.57 -8.97
N ALA A 150 -3.15 -12.06 -10.17
CA ALA A 150 -1.83 -12.05 -10.79
C ALA A 150 -0.89 -11.00 -10.19
N SER A 151 -1.41 -9.95 -9.58
CA SER A 151 -0.64 -8.84 -9.00
C SER A 151 -0.11 -9.11 -7.59
N SER A 152 -0.56 -10.19 -6.95
CA SER A 152 -0.17 -10.55 -5.59
C SER A 152 0.11 -12.05 -5.47
N ARG A 153 1.13 -12.40 -4.67
CA ARG A 153 1.48 -13.81 -4.36
C ARG A 153 0.53 -14.44 -3.35
N HIS A 154 -0.04 -13.63 -2.47
CA HIS A 154 -1.05 -14.04 -1.51
C HIS A 154 -2.41 -13.43 -1.86
N PRO A 155 -3.53 -13.97 -1.37
CA PRO A 155 -4.84 -13.39 -1.61
C PRO A 155 -4.88 -11.92 -1.22
N THR A 156 -5.36 -11.08 -2.14
CA THR A 156 -5.57 -9.66 -1.86
C THR A 156 -6.65 -9.51 -0.80
N ARG A 157 -6.36 -8.72 0.22
CA ARG A 157 -7.31 -8.39 1.28
C ARG A 157 -8.06 -7.11 0.97
N LEU A 158 -9.34 -7.09 1.29
CA LEU A 158 -10.21 -5.93 1.21
C LEU A 158 -10.74 -5.58 2.60
N VAL A 159 -10.63 -4.32 2.99
CA VAL A 159 -11.22 -3.79 4.22
C VAL A 159 -12.02 -2.53 3.89
N ALA A 160 -13.28 -2.47 4.30
CA ALA A 160 -14.13 -1.32 4.05
C ALA A 160 -15.28 -1.24 5.05
N SER A 161 -15.98 -0.10 5.09
CA SER A 161 -17.23 0.05 5.81
C SER A 161 -18.39 -0.62 5.07
N GLU A 162 -19.44 -0.95 5.82
CA GLU A 162 -20.73 -1.35 5.26
C GLU A 162 -21.48 -0.18 4.58
N ALA A 163 -21.16 1.05 4.96
CA ALA A 163 -21.86 2.27 4.55
C ALA A 163 -20.88 3.36 4.08
N ASP A 164 -19.96 3.00 3.19
CA ASP A 164 -19.02 3.94 2.59
C ASP A 164 -19.75 4.87 1.61
N PRO A 165 -19.72 6.21 1.79
CA PRO A 165 -20.44 7.15 0.93
C PRO A 165 -19.94 7.17 -0.52
N TYR A 166 -18.72 6.70 -0.78
CA TYR A 166 -18.17 6.60 -2.13
C TYR A 166 -18.41 5.23 -2.79
N CYS A 167 -18.98 4.26 -2.06
CA CYS A 167 -19.37 2.95 -2.59
C CYS A 167 -20.89 2.77 -2.56
N ILE A 168 -21.62 3.67 -3.24
CA ILE A 168 -23.09 3.70 -3.28
C ILE A 168 -23.72 2.51 -4.01
N ASP A 169 -22.92 1.74 -4.74
CA ASP A 169 -23.34 0.51 -5.43
C ASP A 169 -23.65 -0.65 -4.43
N GLY A 170 -23.27 -0.47 -3.17
CA GLY A 170 -23.44 -1.43 -2.07
C GLY A 170 -22.19 -1.52 -1.21
N PRO A 171 -22.21 -2.31 -0.11
CA PRO A 171 -21.00 -2.55 0.67
C PRO A 171 -19.87 -3.09 -0.20
N ALA A 172 -18.66 -2.57 -0.06
CA ALA A 172 -17.50 -2.94 -0.89
C ALA A 172 -17.22 -4.46 -0.85
N ALA A 173 -17.52 -5.14 0.27
CA ALA A 173 -17.42 -6.58 0.39
C ALA A 173 -18.37 -7.32 -0.60
N ALA A 174 -19.56 -6.78 -0.85
CA ALA A 174 -20.51 -7.33 -1.83
C ALA A 174 -20.16 -6.92 -3.26
N VAL A 175 -19.66 -5.69 -3.46
CA VAL A 175 -19.31 -5.16 -4.79
C VAL A 175 -18.02 -5.79 -5.33
N TYR A 176 -17.03 -6.00 -4.48
CA TYR A 176 -15.68 -6.45 -4.87
C TYR A 176 -15.25 -7.76 -4.20
N GLY A 177 -15.65 -8.02 -2.94
CA GLY A 177 -15.16 -9.14 -2.15
C GLY A 177 -15.48 -10.48 -2.81
N GLU A 178 -16.73 -10.92 -2.73
CA GLU A 178 -17.18 -12.19 -3.31
C GLU A 178 -16.98 -12.26 -4.84
N PRO A 179 -17.38 -11.23 -5.64
CA PRO A 179 -17.24 -11.30 -7.09
C PRO A 179 -15.80 -11.44 -7.60
N LEU A 180 -14.83 -10.95 -6.85
CA LEU A 180 -13.40 -10.98 -7.22
C LEU A 180 -12.61 -12.04 -6.42
N GLY A 181 -13.25 -12.76 -5.50
CA GLY A 181 -12.59 -13.77 -4.65
C GLY A 181 -11.56 -13.14 -3.70
N LEU A 182 -11.85 -11.95 -3.14
CA LEU A 182 -10.99 -11.28 -2.19
C LEU A 182 -11.31 -11.72 -0.75
N ASP A 183 -10.30 -11.74 0.12
CA ASP A 183 -10.49 -11.89 1.58
C ASP A 183 -11.02 -10.55 2.14
N ALA A 184 -12.35 -10.41 2.20
CA ALA A 184 -13.03 -9.16 2.52
C ALA A 184 -13.48 -9.09 3.98
N GLU A 185 -13.18 -7.98 4.63
CA GLU A 185 -13.60 -7.66 6.00
C GLU A 185 -14.39 -6.35 6.03
N THR A 186 -15.47 -6.31 6.82
CA THR A 186 -16.32 -5.13 6.95
C THR A 186 -16.19 -4.55 8.37
N ILE A 187 -15.91 -3.25 8.45
CA ILE A 187 -15.88 -2.50 9.72
C ILE A 187 -17.16 -1.68 9.80
N MET A 188 -17.97 -1.94 10.82
CA MET A 188 -19.26 -1.27 11.01
C MET A 188 -19.06 0.21 11.37
N GLY A 189 -19.75 1.11 10.68
CA GLY A 189 -19.73 2.54 10.96
C GLY A 189 -18.43 3.26 10.62
N ALA A 190 -17.56 2.66 9.79
CA ALA A 190 -16.23 3.19 9.50
C ALA A 190 -16.21 4.30 8.42
N GLY A 191 -17.36 4.64 7.82
CA GLY A 191 -17.41 5.65 6.76
C GLY A 191 -16.50 5.31 5.58
N HIS A 192 -15.71 6.26 5.11
CA HIS A 192 -14.70 6.06 4.06
C HIS A 192 -13.28 5.81 4.63
N ILE A 193 -13.19 5.57 5.94
CA ILE A 193 -11.93 5.37 6.66
C ILE A 193 -10.98 6.56 6.44
N THR A 194 -11.48 7.77 6.72
CA THR A 194 -10.74 9.03 6.61
C THR A 194 -10.60 9.71 7.98
N ILE A 195 -9.92 10.86 8.01
CA ILE A 195 -9.82 11.69 9.23
C ILE A 195 -11.21 12.09 9.74
N ASP A 196 -12.12 12.43 8.84
CA ASP A 196 -13.47 12.86 9.19
C ASP A 196 -14.32 11.73 9.79
N ASP A 197 -13.95 10.49 9.50
CA ASP A 197 -14.54 9.28 10.08
C ASP A 197 -13.82 8.84 11.40
N GLY A 198 -12.84 9.64 11.86
CA GLY A 198 -12.09 9.37 13.08
C GLY A 198 -10.81 8.53 12.88
N TYR A 199 -10.42 8.24 11.65
CA TYR A 199 -9.23 7.45 11.34
C TYR A 199 -7.96 8.30 11.25
N GLY A 200 -7.32 8.50 12.43
CA GLY A 200 -5.96 8.97 12.56
C GLY A 200 -5.00 7.79 12.82
N PRO A 201 -4.52 7.59 14.08
CA PRO A 201 -3.84 6.34 14.44
C PRO A 201 -4.75 5.12 14.20
N TRP A 202 -4.27 4.14 13.45
CA TRP A 202 -5.00 2.91 13.18
C TRP A 202 -4.10 1.68 13.43
N PRO A 203 -4.05 1.19 14.69
CA PRO A 203 -3.15 0.11 15.10
C PRO A 203 -3.33 -1.20 14.33
N GLU A 204 -4.56 -1.54 13.90
CA GLU A 204 -4.84 -2.78 13.19
C GLU A 204 -4.18 -2.81 11.81
N VAL A 205 -4.12 -1.69 11.07
CA VAL A 205 -3.43 -1.66 9.78
C VAL A 205 -1.92 -1.83 9.95
N LEU A 206 -1.34 -1.25 11.00
CA LEU A 206 0.06 -1.47 11.34
C LEU A 206 0.31 -2.94 11.72
N ALA A 207 -0.56 -3.51 12.55
CA ALA A 207 -0.46 -4.91 12.95
C ALA A 207 -0.55 -5.84 11.73
N TRP A 208 -1.47 -5.59 10.78
CA TRP A 208 -1.55 -6.33 9.52
C TRP A 208 -0.29 -6.20 8.66
N CYS A 209 0.29 -5.01 8.60
CA CYS A 209 1.55 -4.80 7.89
C CYS A 209 2.68 -5.69 8.45
N LEU A 210 2.68 -5.93 9.75
CA LEU A 210 3.69 -6.74 10.44
C LEU A 210 3.33 -8.23 10.46
N ASP A 211 2.05 -8.56 10.57
CA ASP A 211 1.51 -9.92 10.61
C ASP A 211 0.25 -10.03 9.74
N PRO A 212 0.31 -10.72 8.57
CA PRO A 212 -0.82 -10.86 7.65
C PRO A 212 -2.02 -11.63 8.24
N SER A 213 -1.86 -12.32 9.37
CA SER A 213 -2.97 -13.02 10.04
C SER A 213 -3.88 -12.07 10.83
N THR A 214 -3.45 -10.82 11.06
CA THR A 214 -4.25 -9.79 11.73
C THR A 214 -5.57 -9.58 11.01
N ARG A 215 -6.65 -9.51 11.80
CA ARG A 215 -8.01 -9.20 11.34
C ARG A 215 -8.41 -7.79 11.76
N PHE A 216 -9.27 -7.17 10.94
CA PHE A 216 -9.83 -5.84 11.19
C PHE A 216 -11.22 -5.97 11.84
N GLY A 217 -11.63 -4.95 12.61
CA GLY A 217 -12.99 -4.88 13.17
C GLY A 217 -13.29 -5.84 14.31
N ARG A 218 -12.28 -6.34 15.03
CA ARG A 218 -12.49 -7.03 16.31
C ARG A 218 -12.65 -6.03 17.45
N ASP A 219 -13.88 -5.97 17.94
CA ASP A 219 -14.28 -5.43 19.25
C ASP A 219 -13.61 -4.14 19.74
N ALA A 220 -14.30 -3.02 19.52
CA ALA A 220 -14.13 -1.79 20.31
C ALA A 220 -14.49 -2.00 21.82
N SER A 221 -14.62 -3.23 22.31
CA SER A 221 -15.01 -3.57 23.67
C SER A 221 -13.85 -3.85 24.64
N LEU A 222 -12.60 -3.62 24.20
CA LEU A 222 -11.40 -3.79 25.06
C LEU A 222 -10.50 -2.54 25.07
N GLN A 223 -11.10 -1.35 25.18
CA GLN A 223 -10.39 -0.12 25.58
C GLN A 223 -10.91 0.40 26.90
#